data_c83502469e1020dc8f316642f13fb203
#
_entry.id   c83502469e1020dc8f316642f13fb203
#
_cell.length_a   1.000
_cell.length_b   1.000
_cell.length_c   1.000
_cell.angle_alpha   90.00
_cell.angle_beta   90.00
_cell.angle_gamma   90.00
#
_symmetry.space_group_name_H-M   'P 1'
#
loop_
_entity.id
_entity.type
_entity.pdbx_description
1 polymer ?
#
loop_
_entity_poly.entity_id
_entity_poly.type
_entity_poly.pdbx_seq_one_letter_code
_entity_poly.pdbx_strand_id
1 'polypeptide(L)'
;MEWLDVSTENCPVQSTLDLVGEKWTLLILRDAFIRVRRFDDFRRHIGLSDAVLSDRLRKLVAAGILTTVPYQEAGSRTRNEYRLTGKGRDLWPILMALRQWGETHAADPGGQVLDVRHTECGAPVRVVVECDGPHGALAPTEVTAAPGPAARRVRSPLPE
;
A
#
# COMPACT_ATOMS: atom_id res chain seq x y z
N MET A 1 14.78 -27.75 -3.80
CA MET A 1 13.69 -27.35 -2.87
C MET A 1 12.49 -27.00 -3.73
N GLU A 2 11.39 -27.71 -3.55
CA GLU A 2 10.15 -27.41 -4.25
C GLU A 2 9.51 -26.14 -3.67
N TRP A 3 8.69 -25.46 -4.45
CA TRP A 3 8.03 -24.23 -3.98
C TRP A 3 7.16 -24.45 -2.72
N LEU A 4 6.50 -25.61 -2.61
CA LEU A 4 5.67 -25.96 -1.47
C LEU A 4 6.46 -26.23 -0.18
N ASP A 5 7.77 -26.41 -0.28
CA ASP A 5 8.66 -26.54 0.89
C ASP A 5 9.12 -25.17 1.41
N VAL A 6 8.81 -24.06 0.72
CA VAL A 6 9.29 -22.74 1.08
C VAL A 6 8.41 -22.14 2.18
N SER A 7 9.05 -21.72 3.28
CA SER A 7 8.38 -21.00 4.36
C SER A 7 7.91 -19.61 3.92
N THR A 8 6.77 -19.18 4.42
CA THR A 8 6.28 -17.82 4.24
C THR A 8 6.89 -16.81 5.22
N GLU A 9 7.61 -17.27 6.26
CA GLU A 9 8.15 -16.40 7.33
C GLU A 9 9.04 -15.26 6.83
N ASN A 10 9.77 -15.45 5.72
CA ASN A 10 10.60 -14.42 5.10
C ASN A 10 10.10 -14.03 3.69
N CYS A 11 8.84 -14.28 3.39
CA CYS A 11 8.22 -13.88 2.14
C CYS A 11 8.02 -12.36 2.11
N PRO A 12 8.53 -11.64 1.09
CA PRO A 12 8.33 -10.19 0.97
C PRO A 12 6.86 -9.78 0.90
N VAL A 13 6.01 -10.62 0.29
CA VAL A 13 4.56 -10.38 0.25
C VAL A 13 3.97 -10.45 1.66
N GLN A 14 4.30 -11.50 2.42
CA GLN A 14 3.85 -11.64 3.81
C GLN A 14 4.30 -10.42 4.65
N SER A 15 5.59 -10.09 4.60
CA SER A 15 6.14 -8.95 5.35
C SER A 15 5.47 -7.61 4.98
N THR A 16 5.10 -7.43 3.72
CA THR A 16 4.36 -6.24 3.28
C THR A 16 2.94 -6.25 3.82
N LEU A 17 2.24 -7.39 3.77
CA LEU A 17 0.88 -7.52 4.30
C LEU A 17 0.85 -7.31 5.81
N ASP A 18 1.85 -7.77 6.56
CA ASP A 18 1.97 -7.53 8.00
C ASP A 18 2.03 -6.03 8.35
N LEU A 19 2.61 -5.23 7.46
CA LEU A 19 2.71 -3.78 7.65
C LEU A 19 1.48 -3.01 7.16
N VAL A 20 0.95 -3.37 5.99
CA VAL A 20 -0.06 -2.55 5.30
C VAL A 20 -1.31 -3.32 4.86
N GLY A 21 -1.39 -4.63 5.10
CA GLY A 21 -2.45 -5.48 4.56
C GLY A 21 -3.85 -5.25 5.15
N GLU A 22 -3.97 -4.45 6.21
CA GLU A 22 -5.27 -4.14 6.77
C GLU A 22 -6.02 -3.09 5.93
N LYS A 23 -7.30 -3.34 5.71
CA LYS A 23 -8.21 -2.48 4.93
C LYS A 23 -8.06 -0.99 5.27
N TRP A 24 -8.12 -0.65 6.54
CA TRP A 24 -8.09 0.75 6.97
C TRP A 24 -6.72 1.39 6.76
N THR A 25 -5.65 0.63 6.89
CA THR A 25 -4.29 1.08 6.60
C THR A 25 -4.13 1.45 5.12
N LEU A 26 -4.63 0.61 4.22
CA LEU A 26 -4.61 0.89 2.78
C LEU A 26 -5.45 2.10 2.40
N LEU A 27 -6.61 2.31 3.04
CA LEU A 27 -7.44 3.49 2.81
C LEU A 27 -6.79 4.78 3.33
N ILE A 28 -6.11 4.73 4.48
CA ILE A 28 -5.32 5.87 4.98
C ILE A 28 -4.18 6.21 4.00
N LEU A 29 -3.48 5.20 3.48
CA LEU A 29 -2.41 5.40 2.51
C LEU A 29 -2.95 5.99 1.20
N ARG A 30 -4.09 5.50 0.69
CA ARG A 30 -4.76 6.10 -0.47
C ARG A 30 -4.98 7.59 -0.27
N ASP A 31 -5.53 7.97 0.88
CA ASP A 31 -5.81 9.37 1.20
C ASP A 31 -4.53 10.19 1.36
N ALA A 32 -3.49 9.63 1.99
CA ALA A 32 -2.19 10.28 2.10
C ALA A 32 -1.56 10.57 0.73
N PHE A 33 -1.74 9.69 -0.27
CA PHE A 33 -1.27 9.92 -1.64
C PHE A 33 -1.99 11.07 -2.34
N ILE A 34 -3.28 11.26 -2.07
CA ILE A 34 -4.04 12.42 -2.57
C ILE A 34 -3.92 13.64 -1.64
N ARG A 35 -2.89 13.66 -0.78
CA ARG A 35 -2.50 14.77 0.10
C ARG A 35 -3.44 15.07 1.26
N VAL A 36 -4.26 14.13 1.70
CA VAL A 36 -4.88 14.21 3.02
C VAL A 36 -3.76 14.05 4.06
N ARG A 37 -3.69 14.96 5.04
CA ARG A 37 -2.58 15.02 6.00
C ARG A 37 -3.01 15.14 7.45
N ARG A 38 -4.19 15.69 7.70
CA ARG A 38 -4.67 15.99 9.06
C ARG A 38 -5.51 14.86 9.61
N PHE A 39 -5.40 14.61 10.89
CA PHE A 39 -6.18 13.59 11.58
C PHE A 39 -7.68 13.71 11.33
N ASP A 40 -8.22 14.93 11.52
CA ASP A 40 -9.64 15.19 11.35
C ASP A 40 -10.13 14.97 9.91
N ASP A 41 -9.27 15.23 8.90
CA ASP A 41 -9.60 14.99 7.50
C ASP A 41 -9.64 13.49 7.17
N PHE A 42 -8.67 12.71 7.66
CA PHE A 42 -8.71 11.24 7.55
C PHE A 42 -9.98 10.69 8.21
N ARG A 43 -10.26 11.11 9.44
CA ARG A 43 -11.45 10.68 10.18
C ARG A 43 -12.73 10.95 9.41
N ARG A 44 -12.88 12.18 8.93
CA ARG A 44 -14.08 12.62 8.17
C ARG A 44 -14.26 11.85 6.89
N HIS A 45 -13.18 11.63 6.14
CA HIS A 45 -13.25 11.00 4.82
C HIS A 45 -13.41 9.48 4.90
N ILE A 46 -12.69 8.81 5.80
CA ILE A 46 -12.70 7.34 5.90
C ILE A 46 -13.83 6.86 6.83
N GLY A 47 -14.31 7.69 7.76
CA GLY A 47 -15.37 7.33 8.70
C GLY A 47 -14.92 6.41 9.84
N LEU A 48 -13.64 6.48 10.24
CA LEU A 48 -13.10 5.69 11.36
C LEU A 48 -13.35 6.34 12.71
N SER A 49 -13.43 5.52 13.76
CA SER A 49 -13.32 6.01 15.13
C SER A 49 -11.91 6.55 15.42
N ASP A 50 -11.81 7.51 16.34
CA ASP A 50 -10.56 8.14 16.74
C ASP A 50 -9.54 7.10 17.23
N ALA A 51 -9.99 6.09 17.96
CA ALA A 51 -9.12 5.03 18.49
C ALA A 51 -8.50 4.19 17.37
N VAL A 52 -9.29 3.76 16.39
CA VAL A 52 -8.80 2.97 15.26
C VAL A 52 -7.87 3.79 14.38
N LEU A 53 -8.26 5.02 14.05
CA LEU A 53 -7.42 5.91 13.22
C LEU A 53 -6.09 6.21 13.90
N SER A 54 -6.10 6.55 15.20
CA SER A 54 -4.88 6.80 15.98
C SER A 54 -3.94 5.60 16.00
N ASP A 55 -4.47 4.39 16.20
CA ASP A 55 -3.67 3.16 16.19
C ASP A 55 -3.03 2.93 14.83
N ARG A 56 -3.78 3.08 13.73
CA ARG A 56 -3.25 2.89 12.38
C ARG A 56 -2.19 3.92 12.01
N LEU A 57 -2.43 5.19 12.27
CA LEU A 57 -1.46 6.25 12.03
C LEU A 57 -0.18 6.06 12.85
N ARG A 58 -0.29 5.67 14.13
CA ARG A 58 0.85 5.36 14.98
C ARG A 58 1.67 4.20 14.43
N LYS A 59 1.04 3.11 13.98
CA LYS A 59 1.71 1.95 13.36
C LYS A 59 2.43 2.34 12.07
N LEU A 60 1.81 3.15 11.22
CA LEU A 60 2.42 3.65 9.98
C LEU A 60 3.62 4.55 10.24
N VAL A 61 3.57 5.38 11.28
CA VAL A 61 4.71 6.20 11.70
C VAL A 61 5.83 5.31 12.28
N ALA A 62 5.50 4.36 13.16
CA ALA A 62 6.47 3.43 13.72
C ALA A 62 7.16 2.57 12.64
N ALA A 63 6.43 2.19 11.58
CA ALA A 63 6.98 1.47 10.43
C ALA A 63 7.80 2.37 9.47
N GLY A 64 7.88 3.68 9.71
CA GLY A 64 8.57 4.64 8.86
C GLY A 64 7.91 4.87 7.50
N ILE A 65 6.63 4.54 7.37
CA ILE A 65 5.82 4.76 6.15
C ILE A 65 5.28 6.19 6.14
N LEU A 66 4.83 6.68 7.28
CA LEU A 66 4.47 8.07 7.51
C LEU A 66 5.47 8.73 8.46
N THR A 67 5.53 10.05 8.39
CA THR A 67 6.19 10.90 9.37
C THR A 67 5.23 11.98 9.83
N THR A 68 5.47 12.53 11.02
CA THR A 68 4.69 13.65 11.55
C THR A 68 5.42 14.96 11.37
N VAL A 69 4.68 16.00 10.98
CA VAL A 69 5.20 17.37 10.86
C VAL A 69 4.31 18.28 11.70
N PRO A 70 4.87 19.01 12.66
CA PRO A 70 4.10 19.95 13.45
C PRO A 70 3.53 21.08 12.57
N TYR A 71 2.28 21.45 12.85
CA TYR A 71 1.66 22.63 12.28
C TYR A 71 0.83 23.35 13.34
N GLN A 72 0.64 24.64 13.17
CA GLN A 72 -0.18 25.45 14.06
C GLN A 72 -1.00 26.44 13.23
N GLU A 73 -2.29 26.48 13.50
CA GLU A 73 -3.18 27.51 12.98
C GLU A 73 -3.26 28.65 13.98
N ALA A 74 -3.51 29.87 13.49
CA ALA A 74 -3.60 31.05 14.34
C ALA A 74 -4.64 30.84 15.46
N GLY A 75 -4.24 31.03 16.70
CA GLY A 75 -5.10 30.85 17.88
C GLY A 75 -5.34 29.41 18.31
N SER A 76 -4.69 28.42 17.68
CA SER A 76 -4.86 27.01 17.99
C SER A 76 -3.60 26.39 18.59
N ARG A 77 -3.80 25.26 19.32
CA ARG A 77 -2.70 24.43 19.81
C ARG A 77 -1.96 23.77 18.63
N THR A 78 -0.63 23.66 18.75
CA THR A 78 0.20 22.88 17.82
C THR A 78 -0.35 21.45 17.67
N ARG A 79 -0.49 21.00 16.44
CA ARG A 79 -0.93 19.65 16.05
C ARG A 79 0.07 19.06 15.08
N ASN A 80 -0.07 17.78 14.79
CA ASN A 80 0.74 17.08 13.79
C ASN A 80 -0.10 16.80 12.53
N GLU A 81 0.51 17.00 11.38
CA GLU A 81 0.06 16.43 10.12
C GLU A 81 0.93 15.22 9.76
N TYR A 82 0.39 14.31 8.97
CA TYR A 82 1.02 13.08 8.54
C TYR A 82 1.44 13.18 7.07
N ARG A 83 2.69 12.82 6.78
CA ARG A 83 3.24 12.88 5.42
C ARG A 83 3.91 11.56 5.06
N LEU A 84 3.79 11.15 3.79
CA LEU A 84 4.49 9.98 3.27
C LEU A 84 6.00 10.23 3.30
N THR A 85 6.74 9.25 3.80
CA THR A 85 8.20 9.15 3.67
C THR A 85 8.58 8.65 2.27
N GLY A 86 9.88 8.50 1.97
CA GLY A 86 10.35 7.77 0.77
C GLY A 86 9.77 6.36 0.72
N LYS A 87 9.97 5.60 1.81
CA LYS A 87 9.42 4.24 1.99
C LYS A 87 7.89 4.20 1.80
N GLY A 88 7.18 5.21 2.30
CA GLY A 88 5.73 5.31 2.10
C GLY A 88 5.36 5.55 0.64
N ARG A 89 6.11 6.38 -0.08
CA ARG A 89 5.87 6.63 -1.51
C ARG A 89 6.10 5.41 -2.39
N ASP A 90 7.00 4.52 -2.00
CA ASP A 90 7.26 3.26 -2.73
C ASP A 90 6.08 2.29 -2.72
N LEU A 91 5.05 2.53 -1.88
CA LEU A 91 3.78 1.80 -1.90
C LEU A 91 2.83 2.26 -3.02
N TRP A 92 3.17 3.33 -3.75
CA TRP A 92 2.32 3.86 -4.82
C TRP A 92 1.92 2.82 -5.88
N PRO A 93 2.84 2.01 -6.45
CA PRO A 93 2.48 0.99 -7.44
C PRO A 93 1.50 -0.05 -6.89
N ILE A 94 1.62 -0.43 -5.61
CA ILE A 94 0.74 -1.41 -4.96
C ILE A 94 -0.69 -0.85 -4.89
N LEU A 95 -0.85 0.39 -4.45
CA LEU A 95 -2.17 1.03 -4.37
C LEU A 95 -2.79 1.23 -5.76
N MET A 96 -1.98 1.56 -6.75
CA MET A 96 -2.46 1.70 -8.13
C MET A 96 -2.85 0.35 -8.75
N ALA A 97 -2.15 -0.73 -8.41
CA ALA A 97 -2.54 -2.08 -8.83
C ALA A 97 -3.88 -2.50 -8.18
N LEU A 98 -4.05 -2.24 -6.89
CA LEU A 98 -5.33 -2.50 -6.20
C LEU A 98 -6.48 -1.68 -6.81
N ARG A 99 -6.24 -0.38 -7.10
CA ARG A 99 -7.22 0.46 -7.78
C ARG A 99 -7.60 -0.12 -9.14
N GLN A 100 -6.61 -0.41 -9.98
CA GLN A 100 -6.81 -0.92 -11.34
C GLN A 100 -7.59 -2.23 -11.36
N TRP A 101 -7.25 -3.16 -10.47
CA TRP A 101 -7.99 -4.40 -10.32
C TRP A 101 -9.43 -4.18 -9.84
N GLY A 102 -9.60 -3.31 -8.84
CA GLY A 102 -10.91 -2.95 -8.29
C GLY A 102 -11.83 -2.30 -9.33
N GLU A 103 -11.30 -1.39 -10.15
CA GLU A 103 -12.05 -0.76 -11.23
C GLU A 103 -12.52 -1.75 -12.30
N THR A 104 -11.74 -2.79 -12.56
CA THR A 104 -12.09 -3.81 -13.56
C THR A 104 -13.10 -4.85 -13.03
N HIS A 105 -12.98 -5.24 -11.74
CA HIS A 105 -13.65 -6.44 -11.24
C HIS A 105 -14.61 -6.21 -10.06
N ALA A 106 -14.52 -5.05 -9.39
CA ALA A 106 -15.24 -4.78 -8.15
C ALA A 106 -15.84 -3.37 -8.07
N ALA A 107 -15.85 -2.62 -9.17
CA ALA A 107 -16.41 -1.27 -9.20
C ALA A 107 -17.94 -1.30 -9.26
N ASP A 108 -18.56 -0.31 -8.64
CA ASP A 108 -19.98 -0.03 -8.82
C ASP A 108 -20.30 0.38 -10.27
N PRO A 109 -21.55 0.14 -10.73
CA PRO A 109 -21.99 0.58 -12.06
C PRO A 109 -21.85 2.07 -12.35
N GLY A 110 -21.69 2.90 -11.31
CA GLY A 110 -21.47 4.35 -11.41
C GLY A 110 -20.09 4.77 -11.92
N GLY A 111 -19.16 3.81 -12.07
CA GLY A 111 -17.82 4.05 -12.62
C GLY A 111 -16.74 4.38 -11.59
N GLN A 112 -15.67 5.01 -12.06
CA GLN A 112 -14.47 5.30 -11.25
C GLN A 112 -14.72 6.38 -10.21
N VAL A 113 -14.32 6.12 -8.96
CA VAL A 113 -14.34 7.09 -7.86
C VAL A 113 -13.07 7.95 -7.85
N LEU A 114 -11.95 7.41 -8.34
CA LEU A 114 -10.64 8.08 -8.36
C LEU A 114 -10.05 8.06 -9.78
N ASP A 115 -10.07 9.21 -10.44
CA ASP A 115 -9.43 9.40 -11.74
C ASP A 115 -7.98 9.84 -11.54
N VAL A 116 -7.03 9.01 -11.95
CA VAL A 116 -5.59 9.25 -11.81
C VAL A 116 -4.98 9.48 -13.18
N ARG A 117 -4.44 10.69 -13.38
CA ARG A 117 -3.88 11.13 -14.66
C ARG A 117 -2.47 11.68 -14.49
N HIS A 118 -1.67 11.54 -15.52
CA HIS A 118 -0.37 12.20 -15.60
C HIS A 118 -0.55 13.71 -15.68
N THR A 119 0.18 14.44 -14.84
CA THR A 119 -0.01 15.90 -14.67
C THR A 119 0.25 16.72 -15.93
N GLU A 120 1.20 16.29 -16.76
CA GLU A 120 1.58 17.07 -17.96
C GLU A 120 0.72 16.75 -19.18
N CYS A 121 0.47 15.46 -19.44
CA CYS A 121 -0.24 15.07 -20.69
C CYS A 121 -1.70 14.66 -20.48
N GLY A 122 -2.17 14.56 -19.23
CA GLY A 122 -3.55 14.17 -18.91
C GLY A 122 -3.90 12.71 -19.21
N ALA A 123 -2.94 11.89 -19.64
CA ALA A 123 -3.20 10.48 -19.92
C ALA A 123 -3.49 9.68 -18.64
N PRO A 124 -4.39 8.68 -18.69
CA PRO A 124 -4.68 7.84 -17.54
C PRO A 124 -3.46 7.03 -17.11
N VAL A 125 -3.26 6.92 -15.80
CA VAL A 125 -2.17 6.14 -15.19
C VAL A 125 -2.60 4.69 -15.02
N ARG A 126 -1.72 3.76 -15.41
CA ARG A 126 -1.90 2.33 -15.26
C ARG A 126 -0.66 1.65 -14.69
N VAL A 127 -0.84 0.52 -14.04
CA VAL A 127 0.26 -0.35 -13.58
C VAL A 127 0.42 -1.50 -14.56
N VAL A 128 1.65 -1.79 -14.92
CA VAL A 128 2.05 -2.92 -15.74
C VAL A 128 3.21 -3.66 -15.07
N VAL A 129 3.34 -4.94 -15.36
CA VAL A 129 4.51 -5.76 -14.96
C VAL A 129 5.39 -5.88 -16.19
N GLU A 130 6.66 -5.53 -16.06
CA GLU A 130 7.66 -5.56 -17.14
C GLU A 130 8.93 -6.27 -16.63
N CYS A 131 9.71 -6.82 -17.53
CA CYS A 131 11.08 -7.28 -17.23
C CYS A 131 12.10 -6.24 -17.66
N ASP A 132 13.35 -6.40 -17.23
CA ASP A 132 14.46 -5.51 -17.62
C ASP A 132 14.91 -5.69 -19.10
N GLY A 133 14.32 -6.66 -19.80
CA GLY A 133 14.57 -6.91 -21.22
C GLY A 133 13.67 -6.06 -22.14
N PRO A 134 13.85 -6.17 -23.46
CA PRO A 134 13.10 -5.38 -24.44
C PRO A 134 11.69 -5.91 -24.71
N HIS A 135 11.03 -6.44 -23.69
CA HIS A 135 9.67 -6.95 -23.75
C HIS A 135 8.73 -5.93 -23.13
N GLY A 136 7.54 -5.80 -23.63
CA GLY A 136 6.51 -4.92 -23.05
C GLY A 136 5.89 -5.52 -21.78
N ALA A 137 4.64 -5.13 -21.53
CA ALA A 137 3.87 -5.66 -20.40
C ALA A 137 3.73 -7.19 -20.48
N LEU A 138 4.03 -7.85 -19.36
CA LEU A 138 4.06 -9.32 -19.24
C LEU A 138 2.74 -9.86 -18.68
N ALA A 139 2.29 -10.96 -19.25
CA ALA A 139 1.22 -11.79 -18.67
C ALA A 139 1.81 -12.76 -17.61
N PRO A 140 1.00 -13.23 -16.64
CA PRO A 140 1.45 -14.20 -15.64
C PRO A 140 2.01 -15.52 -16.22
N THR A 141 1.59 -15.89 -17.42
CA THR A 141 2.06 -17.09 -18.14
C THR A 141 3.43 -16.93 -18.78
N GLU A 142 3.95 -15.70 -18.85
CA GLU A 142 5.24 -15.38 -19.45
C GLU A 142 6.36 -15.27 -18.41
N VAL A 143 6.04 -15.49 -17.13
CA VAL A 143 6.99 -15.42 -16.03
C VAL A 143 7.10 -16.77 -15.32
N THR A 144 8.29 -17.07 -14.81
CA THR A 144 8.54 -18.22 -13.96
C THR A 144 9.00 -17.77 -12.58
N ALA A 145 8.52 -18.46 -11.55
CA ALA A 145 8.93 -18.23 -10.17
C ALA A 145 9.70 -19.47 -9.66
N ALA A 146 10.78 -19.24 -8.93
CA ALA A 146 11.55 -20.27 -8.26
C ALA A 146 11.96 -19.78 -6.87
N PRO A 147 12.27 -20.70 -5.93
CA PRO A 147 12.83 -20.32 -4.63
C PRO A 147 14.10 -19.49 -4.80
N GLY A 148 14.10 -18.29 -4.23
CA GLY A 148 15.28 -17.41 -4.23
C GLY A 148 16.37 -17.89 -3.26
N PRO A 149 17.55 -17.26 -3.28
CA PRO A 149 18.71 -17.67 -2.46
C PRO A 149 18.46 -17.57 -0.95
N ALA A 150 17.53 -16.74 -0.52
CA ALA A 150 17.14 -16.58 0.88
C ALA A 150 15.94 -17.46 1.29
N ALA A 151 15.43 -18.31 0.40
CA ALA A 151 14.29 -19.17 0.70
C ALA A 151 14.62 -20.14 1.84
N ARG A 152 13.75 -20.22 2.82
CA ARG A 152 13.86 -21.12 3.97
C ARG A 152 12.85 -22.25 3.82
N ARG A 153 13.18 -23.43 4.35
CA ARG A 153 12.21 -24.54 4.38
C ARG A 153 11.12 -24.28 5.43
N VAL A 154 9.93 -24.74 5.12
CA VAL A 154 8.87 -24.86 6.13
C VAL A 154 9.42 -25.70 7.28
N ARG A 155 9.30 -25.22 8.51
CA ARG A 155 9.58 -26.04 9.68
C ARG A 155 8.53 -27.14 9.73
N SER A 156 8.95 -28.41 9.82
CA SER A 156 8.02 -29.49 10.12
C SER A 156 7.21 -29.13 11.34
N PRO A 157 5.88 -29.34 11.35
CA PRO A 157 5.10 -29.15 12.57
C PRO A 157 5.77 -30.01 13.68
N LEU A 158 5.85 -29.44 14.89
CA LEU A 158 6.31 -30.17 16.04
C LEU A 158 5.48 -31.46 16.14
N PRO A 159 6.08 -32.63 16.41
CA PRO A 159 5.30 -33.82 16.67
C PRO A 159 4.33 -33.54 17.82
N GLU A 160 3.05 -33.93 17.63
CA GLU A 160 1.98 -33.86 18.66
C GLU A 160 2.37 -34.60 19.94
#